data_ab384924d496ac905ed25bf7f36428dd
#
_entry.id   ab384924d496ac905ed25bf7f36428dd
#
_cell.length_a   1.000
_cell.length_b   1.000
_cell.length_c   1.000
_cell.angle_alpha   90.00
_cell.angle_beta   90.00
_cell.angle_gamma   90.00
#
_symmetry.space_group_name_H-M   'P 1'
#
loop_
_entity.id
_entity.type
_entity.pdbx_description
1 polymer ?
#
loop_
_entity_poly.entity_id
_entity_poly.type
_entity_poly.pdbx_seq_one_letter_code
_entity_poly.pdbx_strand_id
1 'polypeptide(L)'
;MKFVRPVSVIHTAHNLKGGLQLAEFAGRLCYKSEGKIKPGSYVKFLLMLIDKGHTSILEHCPIYVCGYHDMMSIEMINIRHSAFSRFVFDIKDARPDSHFYYIYTNLRVVYNESPELAKALIQTSTMEGDEIWKAHG
;
A
#
# COMPACT_ATOMS: atom_id res chain seq x y z
N MET A 1 2.20 -11.11 -1.59
CA MET A 1 1.28 -10.92 -2.70
C MET A 1 2.03 -10.66 -3.98
N LYS A 2 1.51 -11.17 -5.06
CA LYS A 2 2.08 -10.92 -6.38
C LYS A 2 1.50 -9.64 -6.96
N PHE A 3 2.34 -8.80 -7.52
CA PHE A 3 1.88 -7.78 -8.45
C PHE A 3 1.50 -8.49 -9.73
N VAL A 4 0.22 -8.72 -9.94
CA VAL A 4 -0.23 -9.55 -11.06
C VAL A 4 -0.45 -8.66 -12.27
N ARG A 5 0.28 -8.90 -13.33
CA ARG A 5 0.00 -8.29 -14.62
C ARG A 5 -1.17 -8.99 -15.29
N PRO A 6 -2.06 -8.27 -15.89
CA PRO A 6 -2.26 -6.82 -15.97
C PRO A 6 -3.30 -6.29 -14.98
N VAL A 7 -3.52 -6.97 -13.87
CA VAL A 7 -4.73 -6.85 -13.07
C VAL A 7 -4.80 -5.54 -12.30
N SER A 8 -3.81 -5.29 -11.45
CA SER A 8 -3.75 -4.07 -10.65
C SER A 8 -2.33 -3.80 -10.27
N VAL A 9 -1.96 -2.55 -10.25
CA VAL A 9 -0.66 -2.12 -9.76
C VAL A 9 -0.89 -1.21 -8.58
N ILE A 10 -0.24 -1.52 -7.47
CA ILE A 10 -0.21 -0.60 -6.36
C ILE A 10 0.87 0.41 -6.68
N HIS A 11 0.42 1.59 -7.03
CA HIS A 11 1.27 2.74 -7.20
C HIS A 11 1.25 3.54 -5.92
N THR A 12 2.38 3.60 -5.32
CA THR A 12 2.63 4.68 -4.40
C THR A 12 3.33 5.73 -5.21
N ALA A 13 2.57 6.65 -5.75
CA ALA A 13 3.00 7.53 -6.84
C ALA A 13 4.30 8.26 -6.56
N HIS A 14 4.66 8.46 -5.32
CA HIS A 14 5.88 9.15 -5.00
C HIS A 14 6.75 8.44 -4.00
N ASN A 15 6.22 7.59 -3.14
CA ASN A 15 7.09 7.06 -2.12
C ASN A 15 6.38 6.16 -1.12
N LEU A 16 6.23 4.91 -1.46
CA LEU A 16 5.81 3.93 -0.46
C LEU A 16 6.72 4.01 0.76
N LYS A 17 8.04 4.07 0.54
CA LYS A 17 9.02 4.19 1.59
C LYS A 17 8.77 5.42 2.47
N GLY A 18 8.52 6.58 1.85
CA GLY A 18 8.22 7.81 2.60
C GLY A 18 6.94 7.70 3.44
N GLY A 19 5.90 7.07 2.89
CA GLY A 19 4.68 6.80 3.66
C GLY A 19 4.91 5.86 4.82
N LEU A 20 5.70 4.82 4.63
CA LEU A 20 6.04 3.88 5.70
C LEU A 20 6.91 4.55 6.77
N GLN A 21 7.85 5.42 6.37
CA GLN A 21 8.65 6.19 7.31
C GLN A 21 7.78 7.17 8.12
N LEU A 22 6.77 7.76 7.50
CA LEU A 22 5.82 8.61 8.21
C LEU A 22 5.03 7.81 9.25
N ALA A 23 4.60 6.60 8.89
CA ALA A 23 3.93 5.71 9.83
C ALA A 23 4.85 5.32 10.99
N GLU A 24 6.12 5.05 10.73
CA GLU A 24 7.09 4.79 11.79
C GLU A 24 7.21 6.00 12.72
N PHE A 25 7.38 7.19 12.15
CA PHE A 25 7.51 8.40 12.94
C PHE A 25 6.30 8.61 13.86
N ALA A 26 5.10 8.47 13.31
CA ALA A 26 3.87 8.59 14.08
C ALA A 26 3.80 7.56 15.22
N GLY A 27 4.15 6.32 14.93
CA GLY A 27 4.15 5.25 15.94
C GLY A 27 5.19 5.48 17.02
N ARG A 28 6.37 5.91 16.64
CA ARG A 28 7.44 6.18 17.63
C ARG A 28 7.14 7.38 18.51
N LEU A 29 6.43 8.38 18.01
CA LEU A 29 5.95 9.46 18.87
C LEU A 29 5.03 8.94 19.96
N CYS A 30 4.14 8.02 19.63
CA CYS A 30 3.25 7.39 20.62
C CYS A 30 4.03 6.61 21.68
N TYR A 31 5.12 5.96 21.30
CA TYR A 31 5.96 5.17 22.19
C TYR A 31 7.16 5.93 22.76
N LYS A 32 7.26 7.24 22.47
CA LYS A 32 8.38 8.08 22.88
C LYS A 32 9.73 7.48 22.50
N SER A 33 9.82 6.96 21.29
CA SER A 33 11.03 6.29 20.79
C SER A 33 11.52 6.86 19.46
N GLU A 34 11.17 8.10 19.14
CA GLU A 34 11.56 8.74 17.88
C GLU A 34 13.07 8.85 17.70
N GLY A 35 13.83 8.86 18.79
CA GLY A 35 15.28 8.83 18.74
C GLY A 35 15.89 7.55 18.21
N LYS A 36 15.09 6.49 18.06
CA LYS A 36 15.54 5.20 17.53
C LYS A 36 15.35 5.07 16.01
N ILE A 37 14.85 6.11 15.36
CA ILE A 37 14.67 6.10 13.92
C ILE A 37 16.04 6.08 13.24
N LYS A 38 16.22 5.10 12.34
CA LYS A 38 17.45 4.90 11.56
C LYS A 38 17.07 4.56 10.13
N PRO A 39 17.99 4.68 9.16
CA PRO A 39 17.71 4.22 7.81
C PRO A 39 17.20 2.77 7.80
N GLY A 40 16.01 2.55 7.23
CA GLY A 40 15.41 1.23 7.13
C GLY A 40 14.75 0.68 8.40
N SER A 41 14.76 1.41 9.52
CA SER A 41 14.19 0.94 10.78
C SER A 41 12.67 0.75 10.73
N TYR A 42 12.00 1.41 9.79
CA TYR A 42 10.55 1.34 9.66
C TYR A 42 10.04 -0.08 9.36
N VAL A 43 10.79 -0.88 8.63
CA VAL A 43 10.37 -2.24 8.26
C VAL A 43 10.12 -3.07 9.51
N LYS A 44 11.14 -3.19 10.34
CA LYS A 44 11.07 -3.99 11.56
C LYS A 44 10.05 -3.44 12.56
N PHE A 45 10.02 -2.13 12.67
CA PHE A 45 9.12 -1.44 13.60
C PHE A 45 7.65 -1.65 13.22
N LEU A 46 7.30 -1.46 11.94
CA LEU A 46 5.92 -1.62 11.49
C LEU A 46 5.46 -3.06 11.55
N LEU A 47 6.31 -4.02 11.19
CA LEU A 47 5.98 -5.43 11.32
C LEU A 47 5.75 -5.83 12.79
N MET A 48 6.54 -5.29 13.69
CA MET A 48 6.33 -5.49 15.13
C MET A 48 4.98 -4.94 15.59
N LEU A 49 4.60 -3.73 15.15
CA LEU A 49 3.31 -3.15 15.50
C LEU A 49 2.15 -3.99 14.96
N ILE A 50 2.28 -4.50 13.75
CA ILE A 50 1.29 -5.39 13.17
C ILE A 50 1.13 -6.65 14.02
N ASP A 51 2.22 -7.26 14.44
CA ASP A 51 2.20 -8.46 15.27
C ASP A 51 1.53 -8.19 16.64
N LYS A 52 1.65 -6.99 17.14
CA LYS A 52 1.00 -6.58 18.39
C LYS A 52 -0.46 -6.13 18.21
N GLY A 53 -0.96 -6.12 16.98
CA GLY A 53 -2.31 -5.64 16.69
C GLY A 53 -2.47 -4.13 16.67
N HIS A 54 -1.38 -3.36 16.70
CA HIS A 54 -1.40 -1.90 16.67
C HIS A 54 -1.37 -1.41 15.23
N THR A 55 -2.47 -1.59 14.52
CA THR A 55 -2.53 -1.32 13.07
C THR A 55 -3.01 0.08 12.71
N SER A 56 -3.50 0.86 13.67
CA SER A 56 -3.98 2.23 13.40
C SER A 56 -2.89 3.13 12.82
N ILE A 57 -1.65 2.88 13.16
CA ILE A 57 -0.49 3.62 12.65
C ILE A 57 -0.37 3.53 11.14
N LEU A 58 -0.83 2.44 10.55
CA LEU A 58 -0.77 2.22 9.11
C LEU A 58 -1.64 3.22 8.33
N GLU A 59 -2.57 3.90 8.98
CA GLU A 59 -3.38 4.96 8.37
C GLU A 59 -2.53 6.13 7.86
N HIS A 60 -1.35 6.33 8.43
CA HIS A 60 -0.45 7.41 8.02
C HIS A 60 0.30 7.12 6.72
N CYS A 61 0.19 5.91 6.19
CA CYS A 61 0.82 5.54 4.93
C CYS A 61 -0.23 5.53 3.81
N PRO A 62 -0.26 6.55 2.94
CA PRO A 62 -1.18 6.57 1.82
C PRO A 62 -0.80 5.52 0.77
N ILE A 63 -1.81 4.89 0.19
CA ILE A 63 -1.65 3.89 -0.85
C ILE A 63 -2.51 4.29 -2.04
N TYR A 64 -1.93 4.20 -3.23
CA TYR A 64 -2.63 4.45 -4.48
C TYR A 64 -2.63 3.16 -5.29
N VAL A 65 -3.80 2.75 -5.73
CA VAL A 65 -3.96 1.56 -6.57
C VAL A 65 -4.52 2.02 -7.91
N CYS A 66 -3.98 1.49 -8.99
CA CYS A 66 -4.57 1.70 -10.31
C CYS A 66 -4.57 0.39 -11.09
N GLY A 67 -5.44 0.30 -12.05
CA GLY A 67 -5.51 -0.87 -12.90
C GLY A 67 -6.67 -0.80 -13.87
N TYR A 68 -6.86 -1.88 -14.61
CA TYR A 68 -7.98 -2.02 -15.53
C TYR A 68 -9.21 -2.50 -14.76
N HIS A 69 -10.33 -1.82 -14.98
CA HIS A 69 -11.58 -2.11 -14.27
C HIS A 69 -12.03 -3.56 -14.47
N ASP A 70 -11.88 -4.09 -15.68
CA ASP A 70 -12.33 -5.45 -16.02
C ASP A 70 -11.54 -6.54 -15.28
N MET A 71 -10.40 -6.18 -14.72
CA MET A 71 -9.49 -7.11 -14.06
C MET A 71 -9.35 -6.84 -12.56
N MET A 72 -10.31 -6.13 -11.99
CA MET A 72 -10.28 -5.81 -10.58
C MET A 72 -10.49 -7.07 -9.74
N SER A 73 -9.53 -7.35 -8.85
CA SER A 73 -9.63 -8.49 -7.94
C SER A 73 -10.69 -8.25 -6.85
N ILE A 74 -11.08 -9.32 -6.16
CA ILE A 74 -12.02 -9.22 -5.04
C ILE A 74 -11.45 -8.32 -3.94
N GLU A 75 -10.15 -8.43 -3.66
CA GLU A 75 -9.49 -7.59 -2.66
C GLU A 75 -9.59 -6.11 -3.04
N MET A 76 -9.38 -5.80 -4.32
CA MET A 76 -9.48 -4.43 -4.81
C MET A 76 -10.91 -3.90 -4.76
N ILE A 77 -11.89 -4.75 -5.05
CA ILE A 77 -13.31 -4.39 -4.93
C ILE A 77 -13.63 -4.03 -3.47
N ASN A 78 -13.16 -4.83 -2.53
CA ASN A 78 -13.39 -4.58 -1.11
C ASN A 78 -12.68 -3.32 -0.63
N ILE A 79 -11.45 -3.11 -1.07
CA ILE A 79 -10.70 -1.89 -0.76
C ILE A 79 -11.43 -0.66 -1.29
N ARG A 80 -11.94 -0.73 -2.51
CA ARG A 80 -12.72 0.33 -3.14
C ARG A 80 -13.93 0.75 -2.31
N HIS A 81 -14.60 -0.21 -1.70
CA HIS A 81 -15.82 0.03 -0.93
C HIS A 81 -15.57 0.45 0.51
N SER A 82 -14.33 0.51 0.95
CA SER A 82 -14.00 1.02 2.27
C SER A 82 -14.39 2.50 2.40
N ALA A 83 -14.89 2.89 3.57
CA ALA A 83 -15.22 4.28 3.87
C ALA A 83 -14.00 5.21 3.81
N PHE A 84 -12.80 4.65 3.96
CA PHE A 84 -11.54 5.39 3.95
C PHE A 84 -10.88 5.41 2.57
N SER A 85 -11.55 4.86 1.56
CA SER A 85 -11.03 4.83 0.20
C SER A 85 -11.80 5.79 -0.68
N ARG A 86 -11.08 6.39 -1.63
CA ARG A 86 -11.66 7.21 -2.68
C ARG A 86 -11.44 6.52 -4.01
N PHE A 87 -12.53 6.23 -4.69
CA PHE A 87 -12.49 5.59 -6.00
C PHE A 87 -12.71 6.64 -7.10
N VAL A 88 -11.84 6.61 -8.09
CA VAL A 88 -11.95 7.45 -9.28
C VAL A 88 -11.90 6.55 -10.51
N PHE A 89 -12.89 6.69 -11.35
CA PHE A 89 -12.99 5.93 -12.59
C PHE A 89 -12.63 6.84 -13.76
N ASP A 90 -11.58 6.46 -14.49
CA ASP A 90 -11.15 7.25 -15.64
C ASP A 90 -11.71 6.65 -16.93
N ILE A 91 -12.64 7.36 -17.53
CA ILE A 91 -13.26 6.97 -18.81
C ILE A 91 -12.51 7.55 -20.02
N LYS A 92 -11.45 8.30 -19.79
CA LYS A 92 -10.72 9.01 -20.85
C LYS A 92 -9.56 8.21 -21.43
N ASP A 93 -9.40 6.96 -21.03
CA ASP A 93 -8.41 6.11 -21.65
C ASP A 93 -8.69 6.00 -23.15
N ALA A 94 -7.64 6.10 -23.94
CA ALA A 94 -7.72 6.04 -25.40
C ALA A 94 -8.18 4.67 -25.92
N ARG A 95 -8.29 3.67 -25.08
CA ARG A 95 -8.77 2.33 -25.45
C ARG A 95 -10.25 2.21 -25.18
N PRO A 96 -11.10 2.02 -26.22
CA PRO A 96 -12.54 1.95 -26.01
C PRO A 96 -13.00 0.80 -25.12
N ASP A 97 -12.19 -0.25 -24.98
CA ASP A 97 -12.57 -1.46 -24.26
C ASP A 97 -11.94 -1.58 -22.88
N SER A 98 -11.15 -0.60 -22.46
CA SER A 98 -10.48 -0.66 -21.17
C SER A 98 -10.61 0.68 -20.45
N HIS A 99 -11.11 0.60 -19.24
CA HIS A 99 -11.23 1.74 -18.36
C HIS A 99 -10.26 1.58 -17.21
N PHE A 100 -9.47 2.62 -16.93
CA PHE A 100 -8.63 2.66 -15.76
C PHE A 100 -9.42 3.09 -14.54
N TYR A 101 -9.06 2.54 -13.41
CA TYR A 101 -9.54 3.00 -12.12
C TYR A 101 -8.36 3.41 -11.25
N TYR A 102 -8.64 4.28 -10.30
CA TYR A 102 -7.71 4.69 -9.27
C TYR A 102 -8.40 4.58 -7.92
N ILE A 103 -7.72 4.00 -6.96
CA ILE A 103 -8.19 3.95 -5.58
C ILE A 103 -7.15 4.65 -4.71
N TYR A 104 -7.59 5.68 -4.00
CA TYR A 104 -6.78 6.37 -3.01
C TYR A 104 -7.19 5.86 -1.65
N THR A 105 -6.30 5.22 -0.94
CA THR A 105 -6.58 4.60 0.34
C THR A 105 -5.36 4.72 1.25
N ASN A 106 -5.30 3.93 2.30
CA ASN A 106 -4.15 3.86 3.20
C ASN A 106 -3.78 2.40 3.48
N LEU A 107 -2.61 2.21 4.06
CA LEU A 107 -2.07 0.87 4.30
C LEU A 107 -2.92 0.07 5.30
N ARG A 108 -3.61 0.72 6.22
CA ARG A 108 -4.48 0.01 7.16
C ARG A 108 -5.64 -0.68 6.45
N VAL A 109 -6.25 0.00 5.48
CA VAL A 109 -7.33 -0.60 4.67
C VAL A 109 -6.80 -1.80 3.90
N VAL A 110 -5.62 -1.66 3.29
CA VAL A 110 -4.97 -2.78 2.59
C VAL A 110 -4.71 -3.93 3.56
N TYR A 111 -4.22 -3.64 4.75
CA TYR A 111 -3.97 -4.67 5.77
C TYR A 111 -5.25 -5.40 6.17
N ASN A 112 -6.34 -4.68 6.38
CA ASN A 112 -7.60 -5.28 6.78
C ASN A 112 -8.16 -6.23 5.73
N GLU A 113 -7.97 -5.92 4.45
CA GLU A 113 -8.43 -6.77 3.36
C GLU A 113 -7.44 -7.90 3.02
N SER A 114 -6.15 -7.62 3.10
CA SER A 114 -5.10 -8.57 2.79
C SER A 114 -3.87 -8.29 3.66
N PRO A 115 -3.81 -8.89 4.85
CA PRO A 115 -2.63 -8.72 5.72
C PRO A 115 -1.33 -9.12 5.03
N GLU A 116 -1.37 -10.15 4.19
CA GLU A 116 -0.19 -10.62 3.45
C GLU A 116 0.32 -9.57 2.47
N LEU A 117 -0.59 -8.90 1.77
CA LEU A 117 -0.22 -7.83 0.86
C LEU A 117 0.45 -6.68 1.61
N ALA A 118 -0.14 -6.23 2.70
CA ALA A 118 0.42 -5.14 3.49
C ALA A 118 1.83 -5.47 3.99
N LYS A 119 2.03 -6.68 4.50
CA LYS A 119 3.35 -7.13 4.95
C LYS A 119 4.34 -7.19 3.79
N ALA A 120 3.91 -7.71 2.65
CA ALA A 120 4.77 -7.76 1.45
C ALA A 120 5.19 -6.37 0.99
N LEU A 121 4.27 -5.40 1.00
CA LEU A 121 4.60 -4.01 0.65
C LEU A 121 5.66 -3.43 1.59
N ILE A 122 5.53 -3.68 2.89
CA ILE A 122 6.52 -3.22 3.86
C ILE A 122 7.88 -3.88 3.60
N GLN A 123 7.90 -5.19 3.43
CA GLN A 123 9.14 -5.97 3.25
C GLN A 123 9.87 -5.64 1.95
N THR A 124 9.13 -5.35 0.88
CA THR A 124 9.72 -5.08 -0.43
C THR A 124 9.97 -3.60 -0.70
N SER A 125 9.62 -2.73 0.23
CA SER A 125 9.71 -1.27 0.06
C SER A 125 11.13 -0.74 -0.08
N THR A 126 12.13 -1.52 0.31
CA THR A 126 13.54 -1.16 0.16
C THR A 126 14.09 -1.47 -1.24
N MET A 127 13.32 -2.20 -2.06
CA MET A 127 13.73 -2.58 -3.41
C MET A 127 13.45 -1.45 -4.40
N GLU A 128 14.30 -1.34 -5.42
CA GLU A 128 14.02 -0.48 -6.56
C GLU A 128 12.79 -0.99 -7.33
N GLY A 129 12.12 -0.09 -8.06
CA GLY A 129 10.89 -0.44 -8.76
C GLY A 129 10.99 -1.68 -9.64
N ASP A 130 12.06 -1.77 -10.42
CA ASP A 130 12.28 -2.93 -11.30
C ASP A 130 12.53 -4.21 -10.51
N GLU A 131 13.19 -4.10 -9.37
CA GLU A 131 13.46 -5.24 -8.51
C GLU A 131 12.18 -5.76 -7.85
N ILE A 132 11.27 -4.86 -7.51
CA ILE A 132 9.95 -5.26 -7.01
C ILE A 132 9.23 -6.09 -8.06
N TRP A 133 9.24 -5.65 -9.31
CA TRP A 133 8.65 -6.40 -10.41
C TRP A 133 9.29 -7.76 -10.61
N LYS A 134 10.62 -7.83 -10.58
CA LYS A 134 11.35 -9.08 -10.73
C LYS A 134 11.05 -10.06 -9.60
N ALA A 135 10.84 -9.56 -8.38
CA ALA A 135 10.55 -10.41 -7.23
C ALA A 135 9.11 -10.94 -7.23
N HIS A 136 8.15 -10.20 -7.78
CA HIS A 136 6.73 -10.52 -7.68
C HIS A 136 6.01 -10.67 -9.02
N GLY A 137 6.66 -10.33 -10.08
CA GLY A 137 6.13 -10.44 -11.43
C GLY A 137 6.60 -11.67 -12.13
#